data_fef2915e76729da0319aff8fab7fc573
#
_entry.id   fef2915e76729da0319aff8fab7fc573
#
_cell.length_a   1.000
_cell.length_b   1.000
_cell.length_c   1.000
_cell.angle_alpha   90.00
_cell.angle_beta   90.00
_cell.angle_gamma   90.00
#
_symmetry.space_group_name_H-M   'P 1'
#
loop_
_entity.id
_entity.type
_entity.pdbx_description
1 polymer ?
#
loop_
_entity_poly.entity_id
_entity_poly.type
_entity_poly.pdbx_seq_one_letter_code
_entity_poly.pdbx_strand_id
1 'polypeptide(L)'
;MIKCIMLNAHCTLIAEIIEIDAELGNPNCKMIKPYVYNGIDDMVPWKADITNQTEFMIRSEDILTIADPTGTIIDKYTELTT
;
A
#
# COMPACT_ATOMS: atom_id res chain seq x y z
N MET A 1 1.99 -9.28 4.75
CA MET A 1 1.88 -8.45 5.98
C MET A 1 1.41 -7.06 5.65
N ILE A 2 0.54 -6.52 6.48
CA ILE A 2 0.00 -5.17 6.30
C ILE A 2 1.07 -4.15 6.72
N LYS A 3 1.36 -3.21 5.84
CA LYS A 3 2.40 -2.20 6.08
C LYS A 3 1.91 -0.80 5.72
N CYS A 4 2.49 0.20 6.38
CA CYS A 4 2.40 1.58 5.94
C CYS A 4 3.49 1.80 4.90
N ILE A 5 3.11 2.23 3.71
CA ILE A 5 4.03 2.40 2.60
C ILE A 5 4.01 3.86 2.20
N MET A 6 5.14 4.54 2.37
CA MET A 6 5.25 5.96 2.02
C MET A 6 5.98 6.08 0.69
N LEU A 7 5.28 6.55 -0.32
CA LEU A 7 5.86 6.76 -1.65
C LEU A 7 6.53 8.12 -1.78
N ASN A 8 6.02 9.11 -1.03
CA ASN A 8 6.60 10.45 -0.94
C ASN A 8 6.02 11.14 0.30
N ALA A 9 6.42 12.39 0.54
CA ALA A 9 6.01 13.13 1.73
C ALA A 9 4.49 13.33 1.86
N HIS A 10 3.75 13.16 0.78
CA HIS A 10 2.30 13.45 0.74
C HIS A 10 1.47 12.22 0.43
N CYS A 11 2.09 11.06 0.26
CA CYS A 11 1.35 9.86 -0.12
C CYS A 11 1.74 8.69 0.79
N THR A 12 0.83 8.34 1.69
CA THR A 12 0.96 7.17 2.55
C THR A 12 -0.13 6.17 2.20
N LEU A 13 0.28 4.93 1.95
CA LEU A 13 -0.63 3.84 1.64
C LEU A 13 -0.61 2.82 2.76
N ILE A 14 -1.73 2.15 2.96
CA ILE A 14 -1.82 0.96 3.79
C ILE A 14 -2.12 -0.19 2.85
N ALA A 15 -1.29 -1.23 2.88
CA ALA A 15 -1.44 -2.35 1.95
C ALA A 15 -0.72 -3.58 2.49
N GLU A 16 -1.11 -4.74 1.98
CA GLU A 16 -0.26 -5.91 2.07
C GLU A 16 0.83 -5.78 1.01
N ILE A 17 2.07 -6.08 1.37
CA ILE A 17 3.18 -6.01 0.43
C ILE A 17 3.92 -7.35 0.40
N ILE A 18 4.26 -7.78 -0.80
CA ILE A 18 4.97 -9.03 -1.05
C ILE A 18 6.17 -8.72 -1.94
N GLU A 19 7.34 -9.23 -1.54
CA GLU A 19 8.51 -9.17 -2.40
C GLU A 19 8.44 -10.28 -3.43
N ILE A 20 8.83 -9.99 -4.66
CA ILE A 20 8.89 -10.98 -5.72
C ILE A 20 10.24 -10.88 -6.41
N ASP A 21 10.69 -11.99 -6.98
CA ASP A 21 11.94 -12.01 -7.74
C ASP A 21 11.73 -11.28 -9.07
N ALA A 22 12.62 -10.34 -9.36
CA ALA A 22 12.58 -9.58 -10.59
C ALA A 22 13.98 -9.16 -10.98
N GLU A 23 14.19 -8.93 -12.28
CA GLU A 23 15.44 -8.40 -12.77
C GLU A 23 15.61 -6.96 -12.32
N LEU A 24 16.86 -6.53 -12.21
CA LEU A 24 17.20 -5.18 -11.80
C LEU A 24 16.48 -4.15 -12.69
N GLY A 25 15.83 -3.18 -12.06
CA GLY A 25 15.09 -2.14 -12.75
C GLY A 25 13.62 -2.48 -13.01
N ASN A 26 13.21 -3.72 -12.84
CA ASN A 26 11.81 -4.13 -12.97
C ASN A 26 11.11 -4.08 -11.61
N PRO A 27 9.76 -3.94 -11.60
CA PRO A 27 9.02 -3.96 -10.35
C PRO A 27 9.27 -5.27 -9.59
N ASN A 28 9.67 -5.15 -8.34
CA ASN A 28 10.04 -6.28 -7.50
C ASN A 28 9.18 -6.40 -6.23
N CYS A 29 8.15 -5.60 -6.12
CA CYS A 29 7.19 -5.67 -5.03
C CYS A 29 5.77 -5.63 -5.57
N LYS A 30 4.86 -6.30 -4.87
CA LYS A 30 3.44 -6.30 -5.19
C LYS A 30 2.69 -5.75 -4.00
N MET A 31 1.89 -4.71 -4.22
CA MET A 31 0.97 -4.19 -3.21
C MET A 31 -0.42 -4.77 -3.47
N ILE A 32 -1.02 -5.32 -2.43
CA ILE A 32 -2.36 -5.91 -2.49
C ILE A 32 -3.33 -5.01 -1.75
N LYS A 33 -4.39 -4.57 -2.45
CA LYS A 33 -5.45 -3.72 -1.93
C LYS A 33 -4.91 -2.47 -1.22
N PRO A 34 -4.12 -1.63 -1.92
CA PRO A 34 -3.60 -0.42 -1.30
C PRO A 34 -4.70 0.61 -1.07
N TYR A 35 -4.73 1.18 0.13
CA TYR A 35 -5.62 2.26 0.51
C TYR A 35 -4.81 3.49 0.83
N VAL A 36 -5.26 4.64 0.35
CA VAL A 36 -4.65 5.93 0.72
C VAL A 36 -5.08 6.27 2.15
N TYR A 37 -4.12 6.58 2.99
CA TYR A 37 -4.39 6.98 4.37
C TYR A 37 -4.37 8.49 4.50
N ASN A 38 -5.53 9.09 4.76
CA ASN A 38 -5.68 10.51 5.04
C ASN A 38 -6.12 10.75 6.49
N GLY A 39 -6.43 9.69 7.22
CA GLY A 39 -6.90 9.68 8.57
C GLY A 39 -7.60 8.37 8.85
N ILE A 40 -7.85 8.03 10.12
CA ILE A 40 -8.45 6.75 10.49
C ILE A 40 -9.85 6.55 9.87
N ASP A 41 -10.58 7.63 9.67
CA ASP A 41 -11.90 7.58 9.06
C ASP A 41 -11.90 8.03 7.59
N ASP A 42 -10.72 8.21 7.01
CA ASP A 42 -10.57 8.67 5.63
C ASP A 42 -9.52 7.81 4.91
N MET A 43 -9.82 6.54 4.75
CA MET A 43 -9.01 5.59 4.00
C MET A 43 -9.80 5.15 2.78
N VAL A 44 -9.25 5.42 1.59
CA VAL A 44 -9.92 5.13 0.31
C VAL A 44 -9.03 4.28 -0.57
N PRO A 45 -9.61 3.43 -1.44
CA PRO A 45 -8.81 2.62 -2.35
C PRO A 45 -7.95 3.50 -3.24
N TRP A 46 -6.67 3.14 -3.36
CA TRP A 46 -5.72 3.89 -4.17
C TRP A 46 -6.05 3.75 -5.65
N LYS A 47 -6.13 4.87 -6.34
CA LYS A 47 -6.37 4.93 -7.79
C LYS A 47 -7.70 4.31 -8.24
N ALA A 48 -8.68 4.22 -7.35
CA ALA A 48 -10.01 3.69 -7.68
C ALA A 48 -10.75 4.54 -8.72
N ASP A 49 -10.32 5.79 -8.88
CA ASP A 49 -10.89 6.71 -9.88
C ASP A 49 -10.46 6.41 -11.32
N ILE A 50 -9.37 5.63 -11.49
CA ILE A 50 -8.85 5.35 -12.82
C ILE A 50 -8.75 3.86 -13.15
N THR A 51 -8.89 2.97 -12.17
CA THR A 51 -8.77 1.52 -12.40
C THR A 51 -9.55 0.74 -11.36
N ASN A 52 -10.03 -0.43 -11.76
CA ASN A 52 -10.66 -1.40 -10.86
C ASN A 52 -9.63 -2.40 -10.30
N GLN A 53 -8.38 -2.24 -10.68
CA GLN A 53 -7.30 -3.12 -10.23
C GLN A 53 -7.09 -2.98 -8.72
N THR A 54 -6.84 -4.11 -8.05
CA THR A 54 -6.62 -4.14 -6.61
C THR A 54 -5.20 -4.57 -6.24
N GLU A 55 -4.40 -4.98 -7.21
CA GLU A 55 -3.01 -5.37 -7.00
C GLU A 55 -2.13 -4.57 -7.95
N PHE A 56 -1.04 -4.05 -7.40
CA PHE A 56 -0.16 -3.15 -8.15
C PHE A 56 1.28 -3.58 -7.98
N MET A 57 2.03 -3.56 -9.08
CA MET A 57 3.46 -3.81 -9.06
C MET A 57 4.19 -2.48 -8.82
N ILE A 58 5.20 -2.50 -7.98
CA ILE A 58 6.00 -1.31 -7.66
C ILE A 58 7.45 -1.71 -7.47
N ARG A 59 8.37 -0.80 -7.80
CA ARG A 59 9.79 -1.02 -7.53
C ARG A 59 10.09 -0.59 -6.10
N SER A 60 10.88 -1.39 -5.39
CA SER A 60 11.24 -1.06 -4.00
C SER A 60 12.00 0.27 -3.91
N GLU A 61 12.74 0.64 -4.94
CA GLU A 61 13.47 1.90 -4.98
C GLU A 61 12.57 3.13 -5.10
N ASP A 62 11.30 2.95 -5.45
CA ASP A 62 10.30 4.03 -5.48
C ASP A 62 9.57 4.18 -4.15
N ILE A 63 9.87 3.36 -3.18
CA ILE A 63 9.29 3.42 -1.84
C ILE A 63 10.23 4.22 -0.95
N LEU A 64 9.73 5.31 -0.39
CA LEU A 64 10.51 6.14 0.52
C LEU A 64 10.75 5.44 1.85
N THR A 65 9.69 4.88 2.43
CA THR A 65 9.74 4.24 3.75
C THR A 65 8.62 3.21 3.88
N ILE A 66 8.92 2.12 4.58
CA ILE A 66 7.94 1.12 4.99
C ILE A 66 7.95 1.06 6.51
N ALA A 67 6.78 1.12 7.12
CA ALA A 67 6.63 1.06 8.58
C ALA A 67 5.52 0.10 8.96
N ASP A 68 5.54 -0.33 10.20
CA ASP A 68 4.47 -1.17 10.74
C ASP A 68 3.32 -0.29 11.23
N PRO A 69 2.08 -0.53 10.78
CA PRO A 69 0.94 0.24 11.25
C PRO A 69 0.58 -0.12 12.69
N THR A 70 -0.10 0.80 13.36
CA THR A 70 -0.65 0.54 14.69
C THR A 70 -1.78 -0.48 14.60
N GLY A 71 -2.15 -1.11 15.72
CA GLY A 71 -3.26 -2.06 15.76
C GLY A 71 -4.58 -1.44 15.30
N THR A 72 -4.82 -0.18 15.62
CA THR A 72 -6.02 0.54 15.20
C THR A 72 -6.10 0.64 13.67
N ILE A 73 -4.98 0.95 13.03
CA ILE A 73 -4.90 1.02 11.57
C ILE A 73 -5.11 -0.36 10.94
N ILE A 74 -4.50 -1.39 11.51
CA ILE A 74 -4.66 -2.76 11.02
C ILE A 74 -6.12 -3.19 11.08
N ASP A 75 -6.78 -2.93 12.20
CA ASP A 75 -8.19 -3.28 12.39
C ASP A 75 -9.08 -2.56 11.38
N LYS A 76 -8.86 -1.28 11.18
CA LYS A 76 -9.64 -0.49 10.21
C LYS A 76 -9.42 -0.97 8.78
N TYR A 77 -8.18 -1.20 8.41
CA TYR A 77 -7.84 -1.70 7.08
C TYR A 77 -8.46 -3.08 6.83
N THR A 78 -8.39 -3.97 7.82
CA THR A 78 -8.98 -5.31 7.72
C THR A 78 -10.50 -5.22 7.53
N GLU A 79 -11.15 -4.34 8.29
CA GLU A 79 -12.59 -4.10 8.17
C GLU A 79 -12.97 -3.62 6.75
N LEU A 80 -12.18 -2.70 6.19
CA LEU A 80 -12.45 -2.14 4.86
C LEU A 80 -12.20 -3.13 3.73
N THR A 81 -11.35 -4.13 3.93
CA THR A 81 -10.94 -5.07 2.88
C THR A 81 -11.60 -6.44 2.97
N THR A 82 -12.45 -6.67 3.95
CA THR A 82 -13.18 -7.95 4.10
C THR A 82 -14.62 -7.86 3.59
#